data_5655b8e39dd9a414d4b936ab53020407
#
_entry.id   5655b8e39dd9a414d4b936ab53020407
#
_cell.length_a   1.000
_cell.length_b   1.000
_cell.length_c   1.000
_cell.angle_alpha   90.00
_cell.angle_beta   90.00
_cell.angle_gamma   90.00
#
_symmetry.space_group_name_H-M   'P 1'
#
loop_
_entity.id
_entity.type
_entity.pdbx_description
1 polymer ?
#
loop_
_entity_poly.entity_id
_entity_poly.type
_entity_poly.pdbx_seq_one_letter_code
_entity_poly.pdbx_strand_id
1 'polypeptide(L)'
;EFMEYKHGYGPEMITGLAKIDGLLVGVVANYQGMLMNYPEYKMATYGQAMGVGGKLYRQGLIKMNEFVTLCARDRIPMLWVQDTTGIDVGNDAERAELLGLGQSLIYSIQSSKLPMMEITLRRGTAAAHYVLGGPQGNDNNAFSLGTAATEINVMNGKTAANAMYTGRLAKD
;
A
#
# COMPACT_ATOMS: atom_id res chain seq x y z
N GLU A 1 -19.52 -8.64 -8.90
CA GLU A 1 -18.94 -9.83 -8.27
C GLU A 1 -17.45 -9.58 -8.06
N PHE A 2 -16.92 -9.92 -6.86
CA PHE A 2 -15.51 -9.77 -6.51
C PHE A 2 -14.96 -11.12 -6.07
N MET A 3 -13.86 -11.55 -6.68
CA MET A 3 -13.17 -12.79 -6.34
C MET A 3 -11.83 -12.44 -5.69
N GLU A 4 -11.77 -12.56 -4.35
CA GLU A 4 -10.58 -12.20 -3.59
C GLU A 4 -9.44 -13.21 -3.80
N TYR A 5 -8.22 -12.69 -3.96
CA TYR A 5 -6.99 -13.46 -4.06
C TYR A 5 -6.27 -13.48 -2.71
N LYS A 6 -5.93 -14.67 -2.23
CA LYS A 6 -5.23 -14.89 -0.95
C LYS A 6 -5.86 -14.19 0.24
N HIS A 7 -7.17 -14.37 0.41
CA HIS A 7 -7.87 -13.94 1.62
C HIS A 7 -7.14 -14.45 2.87
N GLY A 8 -6.92 -13.58 3.86
CA GLY A 8 -6.24 -13.94 5.12
C GLY A 8 -4.71 -13.91 5.09
N TYR A 9 -4.07 -13.83 3.92
CA TYR A 9 -2.64 -13.56 3.80
C TYR A 9 -2.42 -12.10 3.45
N GLY A 10 -1.55 -11.37 4.18
CA GLY A 10 -1.38 -9.93 3.99
C GLY A 10 -2.70 -9.16 4.09
N PRO A 11 -3.43 -9.29 5.22
CA PRO A 11 -4.82 -8.83 5.33
C PRO A 11 -4.96 -7.30 5.32
N GLU A 12 -3.87 -6.57 5.47
CA GLU A 12 -3.83 -5.12 5.26
C GLU A 12 -4.08 -4.74 3.80
N MET A 13 -3.95 -5.71 2.89
CA MET A 13 -4.18 -5.53 1.47
C MET A 13 -5.30 -6.44 0.98
N ILE A 14 -6.23 -5.86 0.25
CA ILE A 14 -7.28 -6.57 -0.48
C ILE A 14 -6.83 -6.66 -1.94
N THR A 15 -6.74 -7.86 -2.46
CA THR A 15 -6.40 -8.12 -3.86
C THR A 15 -7.43 -9.06 -4.46
N GLY A 16 -7.86 -8.85 -5.68
CA GLY A 16 -8.85 -9.72 -6.30
C GLY A 16 -9.28 -9.27 -7.68
N LEU A 17 -10.06 -10.10 -8.32
CA LEU A 17 -10.64 -9.84 -9.63
C LEU A 17 -12.09 -9.34 -9.49
N ALA A 18 -12.41 -8.30 -10.23
CA ALA A 18 -13.76 -7.73 -10.32
C ALA A 18 -14.17 -7.55 -11.77
N LYS A 19 -15.48 -7.53 -12.01
CA LYS A 19 -16.03 -7.02 -13.28
C LYS A 19 -16.54 -5.61 -13.08
N ILE A 20 -16.01 -4.67 -13.87
CA ILE A 20 -16.41 -3.27 -13.90
C ILE A 20 -16.94 -3.00 -15.31
N ASP A 21 -18.23 -2.74 -15.43
CA ASP A 21 -18.92 -2.56 -16.73
C ASP A 21 -18.61 -3.68 -17.74
N GLY A 22 -18.59 -4.93 -17.25
CA GLY A 22 -18.28 -6.12 -18.06
C GLY A 22 -16.79 -6.40 -18.28
N LEU A 23 -15.91 -5.45 -17.99
CA LEU A 23 -14.46 -5.62 -18.10
C LEU A 23 -13.89 -6.30 -16.85
N LEU A 24 -13.09 -7.36 -17.06
CA LEU A 24 -12.35 -7.99 -15.96
C LEU A 24 -11.16 -7.12 -15.57
N VAL A 25 -11.08 -6.77 -14.28
CA VAL A 25 -10.08 -5.87 -13.71
C VAL A 25 -9.47 -6.50 -12.46
N GLY A 26 -8.15 -6.42 -12.33
CA GLY A 26 -7.45 -6.70 -11.08
C GLY A 26 -7.55 -5.50 -10.15
N VAL A 27 -8.02 -5.71 -8.94
CA VAL A 27 -8.17 -4.65 -7.94
C VAL A 27 -7.20 -4.88 -6.80
N VAL A 28 -6.48 -3.82 -6.41
CA VAL A 28 -5.63 -3.77 -5.21
C VAL A 28 -6.09 -2.61 -4.36
N ALA A 29 -6.41 -2.87 -3.10
CA ALA A 29 -6.88 -1.85 -2.17
C ALA A 29 -6.29 -2.03 -0.77
N ASN A 30 -6.16 -0.93 -0.01
CA ASN A 30 -5.84 -1.00 1.41
C ASN A 30 -7.08 -1.36 2.23
N TYR A 31 -6.91 -2.27 3.18
CA TYR A 31 -7.86 -2.42 4.28
C TYR A 31 -7.60 -1.32 5.33
N GLN A 32 -8.67 -0.70 5.83
CA GLN A 32 -8.61 0.26 6.92
C GLN A 32 -9.20 -0.35 8.20
N GLY A 33 -8.46 -0.31 9.28
CA GLY A 33 -8.88 -0.84 10.56
C GLY A 33 -7.75 -1.51 11.33
N MET A 34 -8.09 -2.07 12.48
CA MET A 34 -7.14 -2.83 13.29
C MET A 34 -7.12 -4.28 12.82
N LEU A 35 -5.93 -4.81 12.61
CA LEU A 35 -5.71 -6.20 12.23
C LEU A 35 -5.45 -7.01 13.50
N MET A 36 -6.51 -7.53 14.09
CA MET A 36 -6.45 -8.33 15.32
C MET A 36 -6.02 -9.77 15.01
N ASN A 37 -5.29 -10.38 15.95
CA ASN A 37 -4.89 -11.79 15.88
C ASN A 37 -3.92 -12.20 14.77
N TYR A 38 -3.10 -11.27 14.28
CA TYR A 38 -2.01 -11.57 13.37
C TYR A 38 -0.67 -11.51 14.11
N PRO A 39 -0.14 -12.64 14.59
CA PRO A 39 1.10 -12.67 15.39
C PRO A 39 2.32 -12.19 14.62
N GLU A 40 2.25 -12.16 13.30
CA GLU A 40 3.31 -11.66 12.42
C GLU A 40 3.45 -10.14 12.45
N TYR A 41 2.39 -9.44 12.84
CA TYR A 41 2.35 -7.98 12.95
C TYR A 41 2.54 -7.52 14.39
N LYS A 42 3.59 -7.99 15.04
CA LYS A 42 3.97 -7.47 16.34
C LYS A 42 4.35 -6.01 16.18
N MET A 43 3.52 -5.11 16.67
CA MET A 43 3.97 -3.74 16.87
C MET A 43 5.00 -3.75 17.99
N ALA A 44 6.26 -3.57 17.64
CA ALA A 44 7.37 -3.49 18.57
C ALA A 44 7.14 -2.46 19.70
N THR A 45 6.30 -1.46 19.46
CA THR A 45 6.03 -0.35 20.37
C THR A 45 5.03 -0.68 21.50
N TYR A 46 4.19 -1.70 21.37
CA TYR A 46 3.10 -1.94 22.33
C TYR A 46 2.96 -3.38 22.81
N GLY A 47 3.85 -4.28 22.43
CA GLY A 47 3.85 -5.68 22.91
C GLY A 47 2.62 -6.50 22.50
N GLN A 48 1.74 -5.95 21.65
CA GLN A 48 0.54 -6.61 21.16
C GLN A 48 0.70 -6.97 19.68
N ALA A 49 0.27 -8.16 19.32
CA ALA A 49 0.26 -8.66 17.94
C ALA A 49 -0.88 -7.97 17.15
N MET A 50 -0.67 -6.71 16.76
CA MET A 50 -1.67 -5.93 16.05
C MET A 50 -1.03 -5.21 14.86
N GLY A 51 -1.55 -5.46 13.66
CA GLY A 51 -1.31 -4.64 12.49
C GLY A 51 -2.28 -3.46 12.42
N VAL A 52 -1.88 -2.41 11.75
CA VAL A 52 -2.69 -1.23 11.49
C VAL A 52 -3.01 -1.16 10.01
N GLY A 53 -4.27 -1.13 9.66
CA GLY A 53 -4.71 -0.90 8.29
C GLY A 53 -4.19 0.43 7.74
N GLY A 54 -3.93 0.45 6.44
CA GLY A 54 -3.30 1.59 5.78
C GLY A 54 -1.78 1.59 5.82
N LYS A 55 -1.14 0.77 6.66
CA LYS A 55 0.30 0.49 6.58
C LYS A 55 0.57 -0.71 5.67
N LEU A 56 1.77 -0.75 5.10
CA LEU A 56 2.24 -1.89 4.31
C LEU A 56 3.21 -2.73 5.13
N TYR A 57 2.98 -4.04 5.14
CA TYR A 57 3.78 -5.05 5.81
C TYR A 57 4.32 -6.08 4.81
N ARG A 58 5.18 -6.98 5.28
CA ARG A 58 5.85 -7.98 4.45
C ARG A 58 4.89 -8.81 3.61
N GLN A 59 3.88 -9.39 4.22
CA GLN A 59 2.95 -10.28 3.52
C GLN A 59 2.11 -9.56 2.48
N GLY A 60 1.65 -8.34 2.77
CA GLY A 60 0.92 -7.52 1.81
C GLY A 60 1.76 -7.15 0.59
N LEU A 61 3.04 -6.79 0.79
CA LEU A 61 3.96 -6.53 -0.32
C LEU A 61 4.20 -7.77 -1.20
N ILE A 62 4.38 -8.94 -0.59
CA ILE A 62 4.51 -10.21 -1.32
C ILE A 62 3.22 -10.53 -2.10
N LYS A 63 2.07 -10.44 -1.43
CA LYS A 63 0.75 -10.70 -2.02
C LYS A 63 0.49 -9.81 -3.24
N MET A 64 0.76 -8.51 -3.11
CA MET A 64 0.60 -7.57 -4.22
C MET A 64 1.52 -7.88 -5.39
N ASN A 65 2.79 -8.19 -5.12
CA ASN A 65 3.77 -8.52 -6.15
C ASN A 65 3.36 -9.76 -6.96
N GLU A 66 2.92 -10.81 -6.28
CA GLU A 66 2.39 -12.01 -6.92
C GLU A 66 1.12 -11.72 -7.74
N PHE A 67 0.23 -10.89 -7.21
CA PHE A 67 -1.01 -10.53 -7.89
C PHE A 67 -0.78 -9.68 -9.13
N VAL A 68 0.14 -8.70 -9.09
CA VAL A 68 0.57 -7.94 -10.28
C VAL A 68 1.13 -8.87 -11.34
N THR A 69 1.98 -9.82 -10.94
CA THR A 69 2.58 -10.80 -11.86
C THR A 69 1.51 -11.68 -12.51
N LEU A 70 0.51 -12.12 -11.74
CA LEU A 70 -0.63 -12.88 -12.25
C LEU A 70 -1.44 -12.06 -13.26
N CYS A 71 -1.80 -10.83 -12.92
CA CYS A 71 -2.52 -9.94 -13.84
C CYS A 71 -1.71 -9.64 -15.09
N ALA A 72 -0.38 -9.47 -14.98
CA ALA A 72 0.50 -9.25 -16.12
C ALA A 72 0.53 -10.45 -17.07
N ARG A 73 0.63 -11.67 -16.54
CA ARG A 73 0.58 -12.90 -17.32
C ARG A 73 -0.71 -13.02 -18.15
N ASP A 74 -1.83 -12.69 -17.53
CA ASP A 74 -3.16 -12.86 -18.12
C ASP A 74 -3.67 -11.58 -18.81
N ARG A 75 -2.85 -10.52 -18.86
CA ARG A 75 -3.14 -9.23 -19.49
C ARG A 75 -4.40 -8.55 -18.91
N ILE A 76 -4.61 -8.65 -17.61
CA ILE A 76 -5.75 -8.06 -16.91
C ILE A 76 -5.37 -6.65 -16.47
N PRO A 77 -6.09 -5.58 -16.91
CA PRO A 77 -5.83 -4.22 -16.45
C PRO A 77 -6.07 -4.10 -14.94
N MET A 78 -5.42 -3.13 -14.30
CA MET A 78 -5.44 -3.04 -12.84
C MET A 78 -5.99 -1.69 -12.35
N LEU A 79 -6.72 -1.76 -11.25
CA LEU A 79 -7.21 -0.63 -10.48
C LEU A 79 -6.56 -0.66 -9.09
N TRP A 80 -5.84 0.40 -8.75
CA TRP A 80 -5.28 0.65 -7.44
C TRP A 80 -6.19 1.60 -6.66
N VAL A 81 -6.61 1.19 -5.47
CA VAL A 81 -7.45 2.01 -4.58
C VAL A 81 -6.70 2.17 -3.28
N GLN A 82 -6.07 3.31 -3.09
CA GLN A 82 -5.19 3.52 -1.96
C GLN A 82 -5.76 4.48 -0.90
N ASP A 83 -5.49 4.14 0.33
CA ASP A 83 -5.58 4.99 1.51
C ASP A 83 -4.46 4.57 2.47
N THR A 84 -3.23 5.02 2.21
CA THR A 84 -2.04 4.52 2.89
C THR A 84 -1.36 5.58 3.73
N THR A 85 -0.92 5.17 4.93
CA THR A 85 -0.15 6.00 5.85
C THR A 85 1.36 5.75 5.78
N GLY A 86 1.79 4.75 5.02
CA GLY A 86 3.21 4.45 4.82
C GLY A 86 3.54 2.96 4.86
N ILE A 87 4.78 2.64 4.54
CA ILE A 87 5.38 1.32 4.80
C ILE A 87 5.74 1.28 6.27
N ASP A 88 5.64 0.13 6.92
CA ASP A 88 6.03 -0.01 8.32
C ASP A 88 7.52 0.28 8.51
N VAL A 89 7.90 0.76 9.69
CA VAL A 89 9.25 1.22 10.02
C VAL A 89 9.73 0.65 11.35
N GLY A 90 11.03 0.63 11.54
CA GLY A 90 11.69 0.14 12.75
C GLY A 90 12.50 -1.13 12.49
N ASN A 91 13.20 -1.61 13.53
CA ASN A 91 14.14 -2.73 13.40
C ASN A 91 13.50 -4.01 12.85
N ASP A 92 12.26 -4.29 13.22
CA ASP A 92 11.56 -5.48 12.74
C ASP A 92 11.14 -5.33 11.27
N ALA A 93 10.75 -4.13 10.86
CA ALA A 93 10.47 -3.81 9.46
C ALA A 93 11.72 -3.92 8.58
N GLU A 94 12.86 -3.42 9.07
CA GLU A 94 14.16 -3.56 8.38
C GLU A 94 14.56 -5.04 8.23
N ARG A 95 14.43 -5.84 9.29
CA ARG A 95 14.69 -7.30 9.24
C ARG A 95 13.70 -8.03 8.34
N ALA A 96 12.50 -7.53 8.19
CA ALA A 96 11.49 -8.07 7.29
C ALA A 96 11.72 -7.66 5.82
N GLU A 97 12.77 -6.91 5.51
CA GLU A 97 13.19 -6.52 4.15
C GLU A 97 12.12 -5.74 3.37
N LEU A 98 11.33 -4.91 4.06
CA LEU A 98 10.19 -4.21 3.45
C LEU A 98 10.61 -3.31 2.30
N LEU A 99 11.77 -2.67 2.38
CA LEU A 99 12.29 -1.80 1.33
C LEU A 99 12.57 -2.58 0.05
N GLY A 100 13.24 -3.73 0.16
CA GLY A 100 13.53 -4.62 -0.98
C GLY A 100 12.26 -5.19 -1.61
N LEU A 101 11.28 -5.56 -0.79
CA LEU A 101 9.98 -6.03 -1.27
C LEU A 101 9.19 -4.90 -1.98
N GLY A 102 9.24 -3.67 -1.45
CA GLY A 102 8.65 -2.50 -2.10
C GLY A 102 9.30 -2.22 -3.46
N GLN A 103 10.63 -2.29 -3.54
CA GLN A 103 11.37 -2.17 -4.81
C GLN A 103 10.96 -3.26 -5.80
N SER A 104 10.86 -4.51 -5.36
CA SER A 104 10.43 -5.64 -6.19
C SER A 104 9.02 -5.42 -6.75
N LEU A 105 8.11 -4.90 -5.93
CA LEU A 105 6.75 -4.60 -6.38
C LEU A 105 6.73 -3.48 -7.43
N ILE A 106 7.47 -2.38 -7.22
CA ILE A 106 7.59 -1.30 -8.21
C ILE A 106 8.14 -1.85 -9.53
N TYR A 107 9.17 -2.69 -9.47
CA TYR A 107 9.73 -3.33 -10.65
C TYR A 107 8.68 -4.18 -11.41
N SER A 108 7.89 -4.98 -10.69
CA SER A 108 6.82 -5.79 -11.29
C SER A 108 5.73 -4.91 -11.92
N ILE A 109 5.34 -3.82 -11.28
CA ILE A 109 4.39 -2.84 -11.82
C ILE A 109 4.93 -2.25 -13.13
N GLN A 110 6.14 -1.72 -13.12
CA GLN A 110 6.75 -1.08 -14.28
C GLN A 110 6.95 -2.06 -15.45
N SER A 111 7.37 -3.29 -15.14
CA SER A 111 7.64 -4.32 -16.14
C SER A 111 6.37 -4.94 -16.72
N SER A 112 5.23 -4.84 -16.05
CA SER A 112 3.97 -5.48 -16.46
C SER A 112 3.41 -4.93 -17.75
N LYS A 113 3.64 -3.64 -18.03
CA LYS A 113 3.07 -2.88 -19.16
C LYS A 113 1.54 -2.98 -19.26
N LEU A 114 0.88 -3.21 -18.13
CA LEU A 114 -0.57 -3.24 -18.06
C LEU A 114 -1.15 -1.82 -18.00
N PRO A 115 -2.28 -1.56 -18.63
CA PRO A 115 -3.05 -0.37 -18.34
C PRO A 115 -3.46 -0.37 -16.86
N MET A 116 -3.15 0.71 -16.17
CA MET A 116 -3.46 0.87 -14.75
C MET A 116 -4.14 2.19 -14.49
N MET A 117 -4.94 2.24 -13.45
CA MET A 117 -5.57 3.43 -12.88
C MET A 117 -5.34 3.43 -11.37
N GLU A 118 -5.21 4.61 -10.82
CA GLU A 118 -5.06 4.78 -9.39
C GLU A 118 -6.13 5.74 -8.84
N ILE A 119 -6.70 5.39 -7.69
CA ILE A 119 -7.62 6.23 -6.93
C ILE A 119 -7.09 6.38 -5.52
N THR A 120 -6.72 7.59 -5.13
CA THR A 120 -6.40 7.92 -3.74
C THR A 120 -7.67 8.36 -3.02
N LEU A 121 -8.17 7.55 -2.10
CA LEU A 121 -9.40 7.84 -1.36
C LEU A 121 -9.20 8.95 -0.33
N ARG A 122 -8.10 8.86 0.45
CA ARG A 122 -7.80 9.81 1.51
C ARG A 122 -6.32 10.13 1.61
N ARG A 123 -5.47 9.13 1.82
CA ARG A 123 -4.03 9.32 2.03
C ARG A 123 -3.18 8.58 1.03
N GLY A 124 -2.22 9.29 0.44
CA GLY A 124 -1.13 8.73 -0.33
C GLY A 124 0.18 9.21 0.30
N THR A 125 0.77 8.42 1.22
CA THR A 125 1.92 8.89 2.00
C THR A 125 3.22 8.26 1.55
N ALA A 126 4.20 9.10 1.25
CA ALA A 126 5.61 8.77 1.01
C ALA A 126 5.81 7.60 0.03
N ALA A 127 6.78 6.71 0.32
CA ALA A 127 7.11 5.58 -0.52
C ALA A 127 5.93 4.61 -0.74
N ALA A 128 5.00 4.51 0.20
CA ALA A 128 3.83 3.64 0.04
C ALA A 128 2.91 4.11 -1.11
N HIS A 129 2.79 5.43 -1.34
CA HIS A 129 2.07 5.97 -2.49
C HIS A 129 2.68 5.49 -3.82
N TYR A 130 4.00 5.46 -3.93
CA TYR A 130 4.69 4.90 -5.09
C TYR A 130 4.42 3.40 -5.29
N VAL A 131 4.52 2.66 -4.20
CA VAL A 131 4.39 1.19 -4.18
C VAL A 131 2.97 0.76 -4.53
N LEU A 132 1.97 1.58 -4.23
CA LEU A 132 0.56 1.31 -4.51
C LEU A 132 0.08 1.89 -5.86
N GLY A 133 0.95 1.91 -6.85
CA GLY A 133 0.58 2.33 -8.20
C GLY A 133 0.46 3.84 -8.39
N GLY A 134 0.99 4.63 -7.45
CA GLY A 134 1.01 6.08 -7.56
C GLY A 134 1.75 6.59 -8.82
N PRO A 135 1.40 7.78 -9.33
CA PRO A 135 1.77 8.21 -10.68
C PRO A 135 3.27 8.28 -10.94
N GLN A 136 4.09 8.57 -9.95
CA GLN A 136 5.54 8.62 -10.12
C GLN A 136 6.24 7.27 -9.96
N GLY A 137 5.56 6.29 -9.40
CA GLY A 137 6.04 4.91 -9.26
C GLY A 137 5.51 3.97 -10.34
N ASN A 138 4.68 4.48 -11.26
CA ASN A 138 3.96 3.66 -12.22
C ASN A 138 3.76 4.38 -13.56
N ASP A 139 4.68 4.16 -14.48
CA ASP A 139 4.61 4.73 -15.85
C ASP A 139 3.47 4.11 -16.68
N ASN A 140 2.88 3.00 -16.23
CA ASN A 140 1.72 2.37 -16.87
C ASN A 140 0.39 2.99 -16.42
N ASN A 141 0.44 3.96 -15.51
CA ASN A 141 -0.76 4.59 -14.97
C ASN A 141 -1.38 5.54 -16.01
N ALA A 142 -2.58 5.20 -16.49
CA ALA A 142 -3.29 6.01 -17.47
C ALA A 142 -3.76 7.34 -16.88
N PHE A 143 -4.24 7.31 -15.64
CA PHE A 143 -4.59 8.49 -14.86
C PHE A 143 -4.78 8.15 -13.38
N SER A 144 -4.61 9.17 -12.54
CA SER A 144 -4.84 9.11 -11.10
C SER A 144 -6.00 10.02 -10.72
N LEU A 145 -6.85 9.53 -9.83
CA LEU A 145 -7.99 10.26 -9.31
C LEU A 145 -7.83 10.45 -7.80
N GLY A 146 -8.33 11.57 -7.30
CA GLY A 146 -8.45 11.84 -5.88
C GLY A 146 -9.88 12.16 -5.50
N THR A 147 -10.25 11.88 -4.27
CA THR A 147 -11.49 12.39 -3.68
C THR A 147 -11.27 13.80 -3.11
N ALA A 148 -12.34 14.46 -2.68
CA ALA A 148 -12.22 15.76 -1.99
C ALA A 148 -11.41 15.69 -0.67
N ALA A 149 -11.20 14.48 -0.11
CA ALA A 149 -10.44 14.25 1.11
C ALA A 149 -9.00 13.78 0.86
N THR A 150 -8.55 13.79 -0.40
CA THR A 150 -7.21 13.28 -0.76
C THR A 150 -6.11 14.21 -0.26
N GLU A 151 -5.17 13.61 0.44
CA GLU A 151 -3.92 14.22 0.88
C GLU A 151 -2.73 13.37 0.41
N ILE A 152 -1.87 13.95 -0.42
CA ILE A 152 -0.62 13.32 -0.86
C ILE A 152 0.54 14.09 -0.26
N ASN A 153 1.36 13.44 0.57
CA ASN A 153 2.47 14.07 1.26
C ASN A 153 3.56 13.06 1.66
N VAL A 154 4.72 13.57 2.04
CA VAL A 154 5.80 12.72 2.59
C VAL A 154 5.45 12.21 3.97
N MET A 155 4.85 13.06 4.80
CA MET A 155 4.32 12.73 6.13
C MET A 155 3.26 13.76 6.52
N ASN A 156 2.35 13.39 7.42
CA ASN A 156 1.35 14.34 7.87
C ASN A 156 1.98 15.51 8.65
N GLY A 157 1.32 16.67 8.63
CA GLY A 157 1.86 17.91 9.20
C GLY A 157 2.24 17.82 10.68
N LYS A 158 1.47 17.09 11.50
CA LYS A 158 1.79 16.88 12.92
C LYS A 158 3.07 16.07 13.11
N THR A 159 3.26 15.02 12.32
CA THR A 159 4.50 14.21 12.35
C THR A 159 5.68 15.03 11.87
N ALA A 160 5.52 15.81 10.79
CA ALA A 160 6.55 16.71 10.29
C ALA A 160 6.96 17.76 11.32
N ALA A 161 6.00 18.40 11.96
CA ALA A 161 6.25 19.38 13.02
C ALA A 161 7.02 18.74 14.18
N ASN A 162 6.59 17.58 14.65
CA ASN A 162 7.31 16.86 15.70
C ASN A 162 8.75 16.51 15.29
N ALA A 163 8.95 15.97 14.09
CA ALA A 163 10.28 15.61 13.60
C ALA A 163 11.22 16.82 13.50
N MET A 164 10.71 17.97 13.05
CA MET A 164 11.52 19.18 12.85
C MET A 164 11.76 19.99 14.12
N TYR A 165 10.82 19.98 15.06
CA TYR A 165 10.80 20.92 16.20
C TYR A 165 10.87 20.26 17.57
N THR A 166 10.95 18.92 17.68
CA THR A 166 11.03 18.21 18.97
C THR A 166 12.17 18.76 19.86
N GLY A 167 13.33 19.05 19.27
CA GLY A 167 14.46 19.61 20.01
C GLY A 167 14.30 21.07 20.45
N ARG A 168 13.31 21.79 19.92
CA ARG A 168 12.98 23.17 20.31
C ARG A 168 11.84 23.20 21.34
N LEU A 169 10.82 22.34 21.15
CA LEU A 169 9.68 22.21 22.06
C LEU A 169 10.06 21.62 23.44
N ALA A 170 11.20 20.93 23.55
CA ALA A 170 11.72 20.40 24.81
C ALA A 170 12.54 21.43 25.61
N LYS A 171 12.70 22.66 25.10
CA LYS A 171 13.47 23.72 25.73
C LYS A 171 12.61 24.88 26.29
N ASP A 172 11.32 24.85 26.00
CA ASP A 172 10.29 25.73 26.55
C ASP A 172 9.44 24.98 27.60
#